data_585766c39b206af907fd158920a754f6
#
_entry.id   585766c39b206af907fd158920a754f6
#
_cell.length_a   1.000
_cell.length_b   1.000
_cell.length_c   1.000
_cell.angle_alpha   90.00
_cell.angle_beta   90.00
_cell.angle_gamma   90.00
#
_symmetry.space_group_name_H-M   'P 1'
#
loop_
_entity.id
_entity.type
_entity.pdbx_description
1 polymer ?
#
loop_
_entity_poly.entity_id
_entity_poly.type
_entity_poly.pdbx_seq_one_letter_code
_entity_poly.pdbx_strand_id
1 'polypeptide(L)'
;MLFRSGLWDIDANWAYVHIDAARRLFGYPANSALVLQFKIDDLENAEAIAGAIRAEAGDGYATTTWIELNRPLFSALKLEKLVLFITIGLIVFVASLNIVTTLIMMVLEKQGDIAILTAMGATEKTIRRVFMLQGLVIGLIGTAIGNVLGIGISWLLDTFKLIRLEAAVYSIPYVPFHVRGWDAVLVSATALAISYLATIYPARHAARIDPVEVLRYE
;
A
#
# COMPACT_ATOMS: atom_id res chain seq x y z
N MET A 1 36.82 -22.74 9.45
CA MET A 1 35.93 -21.64 8.97
C MET A 1 36.51 -20.35 9.56
N LEU A 2 37.13 -19.50 8.73
CA LEU A 2 37.88 -18.33 9.20
C LEU A 2 37.06 -17.04 9.20
N PHE A 3 35.88 -17.08 8.58
CA PHE A 3 35.01 -15.90 8.45
C PHE A 3 33.55 -16.32 8.38
N ARG A 4 32.66 -15.60 9.06
CA ARG A 4 31.20 -15.72 8.95
C ARG A 4 30.62 -14.36 8.64
N SER A 5 29.90 -14.26 7.52
CA SER A 5 29.23 -13.02 7.11
C SER A 5 27.91 -12.79 7.86
N GLY A 6 27.36 -13.84 8.48
CA GLY A 6 26.02 -13.85 9.07
C GLY A 6 24.91 -14.14 8.07
N LEU A 7 25.24 -14.31 6.80
CA LEU A 7 24.30 -14.70 5.73
C LEU A 7 24.61 -16.15 5.35
N TRP A 8 23.68 -17.06 5.65
CA TRP A 8 23.86 -18.50 5.44
C TRP A 8 24.24 -18.85 3.99
N ASP A 9 23.59 -18.20 3.03
CA ASP A 9 23.81 -18.48 1.60
C ASP A 9 25.21 -18.07 1.14
N ILE A 10 25.72 -16.95 1.64
CA ILE A 10 27.09 -16.49 1.36
C ILE A 10 28.11 -17.40 2.05
N ASP A 11 27.89 -17.72 3.33
CA ASP A 11 28.80 -18.55 4.12
C ASP A 11 28.88 -19.99 3.62
N ALA A 12 27.81 -20.49 2.97
CA ALA A 12 27.75 -21.85 2.41
C ALA A 12 28.36 -21.95 1.01
N ASN A 13 28.25 -20.90 0.18
CA ASN A 13 28.55 -20.98 -1.24
C ASN A 13 29.75 -20.14 -1.69
N TRP A 14 30.25 -19.22 -0.84
CA TRP A 14 31.32 -18.30 -1.21
C TRP A 14 32.63 -18.60 -0.52
N ALA A 15 33.72 -18.52 -1.28
CA ALA A 15 35.07 -18.59 -0.76
C ALA A 15 35.84 -17.30 -1.09
N TYR A 16 36.39 -16.67 -0.08
CA TYR A 16 37.18 -15.46 -0.25
C TYR A 16 38.67 -15.81 -0.32
N VAL A 17 39.32 -15.43 -1.41
CA VAL A 17 40.74 -15.68 -1.66
C VAL A 17 41.38 -14.41 -2.22
N HIS A 18 42.71 -14.32 -2.08
CA HIS A 18 43.44 -13.21 -2.69
C HIS A 18 43.32 -13.29 -4.22
N ILE A 19 43.14 -12.13 -4.88
CA ILE A 19 42.88 -12.05 -6.32
C ILE A 19 43.96 -12.75 -7.17
N ASP A 20 45.23 -12.64 -6.76
CA ASP A 20 46.33 -13.30 -7.49
C ASP A 20 46.33 -14.82 -7.31
N ALA A 21 45.78 -15.33 -6.20
CA ALA A 21 45.57 -16.77 -6.02
C ALA A 21 44.45 -17.27 -6.92
N ALA A 22 43.34 -16.51 -7.01
CA ALA A 22 42.24 -16.81 -7.94
C ALA A 22 42.71 -16.78 -9.40
N ARG A 23 43.45 -15.77 -9.81
CA ARG A 23 44.01 -15.66 -11.17
C ARG A 23 44.88 -16.86 -11.52
N ARG A 24 45.74 -17.29 -10.63
CA ARG A 24 46.59 -18.47 -10.82
C ARG A 24 45.75 -19.75 -10.91
N LEU A 25 44.74 -19.89 -10.08
CA LEU A 25 43.90 -21.07 -10.04
C LEU A 25 43.08 -21.21 -11.34
N PHE A 26 42.58 -20.12 -11.88
CA PHE A 26 41.74 -20.11 -13.07
C PHE A 26 42.50 -19.80 -14.37
N GLY A 27 43.81 -19.58 -14.30
CA GLY A 27 44.65 -19.33 -15.50
C GLY A 27 44.43 -17.94 -16.13
N TYR A 28 43.98 -16.92 -15.37
CA TYR A 28 43.78 -15.58 -15.88
C TYR A 28 45.03 -14.74 -15.89
N PRO A 29 45.13 -13.77 -16.85
CA PRO A 29 46.26 -12.83 -16.88
C PRO A 29 46.40 -12.02 -15.59
N ALA A 30 47.61 -11.60 -15.26
CA ALA A 30 47.94 -10.92 -13.99
C ALA A 30 47.14 -9.63 -13.73
N ASN A 31 46.73 -8.92 -14.78
CA ASN A 31 45.98 -7.66 -14.68
C ASN A 31 44.52 -7.78 -15.14
N SER A 32 43.90 -8.97 -15.06
CA SER A 32 42.51 -9.17 -15.41
C SER A 32 41.59 -9.20 -14.20
N ALA A 33 40.37 -8.72 -14.38
CA ALA A 33 39.25 -8.91 -13.47
C ALA A 33 38.03 -9.40 -14.28
N LEU A 34 37.33 -10.39 -13.78
CA LEU A 34 36.13 -10.96 -14.45
C LEU A 34 34.90 -10.11 -14.21
N VAL A 35 34.80 -9.55 -13.02
CA VAL A 35 33.64 -8.78 -12.58
C VAL A 35 34.13 -7.52 -11.86
N LEU A 36 33.54 -6.40 -12.22
CA LEU A 36 33.68 -5.13 -11.50
C LEU A 36 32.35 -4.85 -10.81
N GLN A 37 32.39 -4.69 -9.50
CA GLN A 37 31.21 -4.34 -8.71
C GLN A 37 31.22 -2.87 -8.38
N PHE A 38 30.15 -2.18 -8.76
CA PHE A 38 29.95 -0.77 -8.44
C PHE A 38 28.93 -0.64 -7.32
N LYS A 39 29.27 0.16 -6.31
CA LYS A 39 28.32 0.60 -5.29
C LYS A 39 27.74 1.93 -5.75
N ILE A 40 26.41 2.00 -5.81
CA ILE A 40 25.68 3.20 -6.22
C ILE A 40 24.88 3.74 -5.04
N ASP A 41 24.70 5.05 -4.97
CA ASP A 41 23.96 5.72 -3.90
C ASP A 41 22.45 5.71 -4.20
N ASP A 42 22.08 5.80 -5.47
CA ASP A 42 20.68 5.78 -5.91
C ASP A 42 20.28 4.39 -6.43
N LEU A 43 19.65 3.61 -5.56
CA LEU A 43 19.24 2.24 -5.85
C LEU A 43 18.06 2.17 -6.82
N GLU A 44 17.23 3.21 -6.89
CA GLU A 44 16.05 3.24 -7.77
C GLU A 44 16.45 3.45 -9.24
N ASN A 45 17.55 4.16 -9.47
CA ASN A 45 18.10 4.43 -10.80
C ASN A 45 19.19 3.43 -11.25
N ALA A 46 19.29 2.27 -10.61
CA ALA A 46 20.30 1.26 -10.91
C ALA A 46 20.32 0.85 -12.39
N GLU A 47 19.17 0.75 -13.04
CA GLU A 47 19.05 0.35 -14.44
C GLU A 47 19.58 1.44 -15.39
N ALA A 48 19.27 2.72 -15.13
CA ALA A 48 19.78 3.84 -15.91
C ALA A 48 21.30 3.98 -15.74
N ILE A 49 21.82 3.82 -14.52
CA ILE A 49 23.28 3.87 -14.24
C ILE A 49 24.00 2.69 -14.92
N ALA A 50 23.43 1.49 -14.88
CA ALA A 50 23.97 0.31 -15.55
C ALA A 50 24.02 0.53 -17.10
N GLY A 51 23.00 1.17 -17.67
CA GLY A 51 22.97 1.56 -19.07
C GLY A 51 24.09 2.56 -19.44
N ALA A 52 24.30 3.57 -18.59
CA ALA A 52 25.37 4.56 -18.78
C ALA A 52 26.77 3.91 -18.69
N ILE A 53 26.99 3.04 -17.68
CA ILE A 53 28.25 2.29 -17.54
C ILE A 53 28.50 1.42 -18.77
N ARG A 54 27.47 0.74 -19.29
CA ARG A 54 27.58 -0.11 -20.48
C ARG A 54 27.95 0.73 -21.71
N ALA A 55 27.33 1.89 -21.90
CA ALA A 55 27.62 2.78 -23.01
C ALA A 55 29.06 3.28 -23.00
N GLU A 56 29.63 3.55 -21.82
CA GLU A 56 31.00 3.99 -21.64
C GLU A 56 32.01 2.83 -21.79
N ALA A 57 31.67 1.64 -21.25
CA ALA A 57 32.54 0.47 -21.29
C ALA A 57 32.68 -0.17 -22.68
N GLY A 58 31.66 0.01 -23.58
CA GLY A 58 31.65 -0.55 -24.93
C GLY A 58 31.00 -1.93 -25.05
N ASP A 59 30.85 -2.42 -26.29
CA ASP A 59 30.06 -3.61 -26.64
C ASP A 59 30.60 -4.95 -26.10
N GLY A 60 31.82 -4.97 -25.55
CA GLY A 60 32.44 -6.18 -24.98
C GLY A 60 32.01 -6.49 -23.53
N TYR A 61 31.23 -5.62 -22.88
CA TYR A 61 30.88 -5.73 -21.48
C TYR A 61 29.39 -5.87 -21.28
N ALA A 62 28.99 -6.75 -20.37
CA ALA A 62 27.62 -6.90 -19.91
C ALA A 62 27.49 -6.28 -18.51
N THR A 63 26.44 -5.50 -18.30
CA THR A 63 26.07 -4.98 -16.99
C THR A 63 24.88 -5.74 -16.46
N THR A 64 24.90 -6.06 -15.18
CA THR A 64 23.79 -6.73 -14.49
C THR A 64 23.50 -5.96 -13.19
N THR A 65 22.26 -5.63 -12.95
CA THR A 65 21.86 -4.94 -11.73
C THR A 65 21.52 -5.94 -10.64
N TRP A 66 21.56 -5.48 -9.38
CA TRP A 66 21.12 -6.28 -8.24
C TRP A 66 19.63 -6.70 -8.34
N ILE A 67 18.82 -5.90 -9.04
CA ILE A 67 17.41 -6.23 -9.33
C ILE A 67 17.32 -7.43 -10.27
N GLU A 68 18.16 -7.45 -11.32
CA GLU A 68 18.21 -8.57 -12.28
C GLU A 68 18.73 -9.86 -11.64
N LEU A 69 19.76 -9.76 -10.80
CA LEU A 69 20.30 -10.90 -10.05
C LEU A 69 19.25 -11.53 -9.13
N ASN A 70 18.36 -10.69 -8.57
CA ASN A 70 17.30 -11.12 -7.67
C ASN A 70 15.90 -11.09 -8.32
N ARG A 71 15.82 -11.26 -9.63
CA ARG A 71 14.56 -11.19 -10.41
C ARG A 71 13.42 -12.04 -9.83
N PRO A 72 13.64 -13.31 -9.39
CA PRO A 72 12.58 -14.11 -8.79
C PRO A 72 12.02 -13.47 -7.52
N LEU A 73 12.88 -12.90 -6.66
CA LEU A 73 12.48 -12.20 -5.45
C LEU A 73 11.64 -10.97 -5.76
N PHE A 74 12.08 -10.13 -6.72
CA PHE A 74 11.31 -8.96 -7.12
C PHE A 74 9.98 -9.31 -7.78
N SER A 75 9.92 -10.41 -8.53
CA SER A 75 8.67 -10.91 -9.10
C SER A 75 7.71 -11.38 -8.02
N ALA A 76 8.19 -12.09 -7.00
CA ALA A 76 7.40 -12.49 -5.84
C ALA A 76 6.87 -11.28 -5.06
N LEU A 77 7.70 -10.27 -4.79
CA LEU A 77 7.30 -9.03 -4.12
C LEU A 77 6.25 -8.23 -4.91
N LYS A 78 6.35 -8.21 -6.26
CA LYS A 78 5.33 -7.58 -7.12
C LYS A 78 4.00 -8.33 -7.03
N LEU A 79 4.04 -9.67 -7.04
CA LEU A 79 2.84 -10.49 -6.89
C LEU A 79 2.21 -10.28 -5.50
N GLU A 80 3.01 -10.25 -4.44
CA GLU A 80 2.56 -9.99 -3.08
C GLU A 80 1.86 -8.62 -2.97
N LYS A 81 2.47 -7.57 -3.51
CA LYS A 81 1.85 -6.24 -3.60
C LYS A 81 0.51 -6.27 -4.32
N LEU A 82 0.41 -7.00 -5.43
CA LEU A 82 -0.83 -7.12 -6.18
C LEU A 82 -1.92 -7.82 -5.36
N VAL A 83 -1.58 -8.93 -4.69
CA VAL A 83 -2.50 -9.68 -3.84
C VAL A 83 -2.98 -8.81 -2.67
N LEU A 84 -2.08 -8.09 -2.00
CA LEU A 84 -2.43 -7.16 -0.93
C LEU A 84 -3.33 -6.04 -1.43
N PHE A 85 -3.04 -5.46 -2.60
CA PHE A 85 -3.88 -4.43 -3.22
C PHE A 85 -5.30 -4.92 -3.50
N ILE A 86 -5.44 -6.13 -4.07
CA ILE A 86 -6.74 -6.74 -4.35
C ILE A 86 -7.49 -7.02 -3.04
N THR A 87 -6.80 -7.58 -2.03
CA THR A 87 -7.40 -7.90 -0.74
C THR A 87 -7.91 -6.65 -0.02
N ILE A 88 -7.08 -5.60 0.06
CA ILE A 88 -7.47 -4.33 0.66
C ILE A 88 -8.61 -3.70 -0.14
N GLY A 89 -8.55 -3.74 -1.48
CA GLY A 89 -9.60 -3.25 -2.36
C GLY A 89 -10.94 -3.94 -2.11
N LEU A 90 -10.93 -5.27 -1.91
CA LEU A 90 -12.14 -6.03 -1.58
C LEU A 90 -12.71 -5.65 -0.21
N ILE A 91 -11.85 -5.47 0.80
CA ILE A 91 -12.28 -5.01 2.14
C ILE A 91 -12.96 -3.64 2.04
N VAL A 92 -12.34 -2.70 1.32
CA VAL A 92 -12.89 -1.36 1.11
C VAL A 92 -14.21 -1.41 0.33
N PHE A 93 -14.31 -2.29 -0.66
CA PHE A 93 -15.54 -2.51 -1.42
C PHE A 93 -16.68 -3.00 -0.51
N VAL A 94 -16.44 -4.01 0.31
CA VAL A 94 -17.43 -4.52 1.29
C VAL A 94 -17.81 -3.42 2.29
N ALA A 95 -16.83 -2.66 2.79
CA ALA A 95 -17.11 -1.54 3.68
C ALA A 95 -17.99 -0.47 3.02
N SER A 96 -17.77 -0.17 1.75
CA SER A 96 -18.60 0.78 1.00
C SER A 96 -20.04 0.29 0.82
N LEU A 97 -20.26 -1.02 0.59
CA LEU A 97 -21.59 -1.61 0.56
C LEU A 97 -22.31 -1.52 1.91
N ASN A 98 -21.59 -1.70 3.02
CA ASN A 98 -22.14 -1.50 4.37
C ASN A 98 -22.62 -0.06 4.58
N ILE A 99 -21.86 0.94 4.13
CA ILE A 99 -22.28 2.35 4.19
C ILE A 99 -23.59 2.54 3.40
N VAL A 100 -23.66 2.01 2.17
CA VAL A 100 -24.86 2.10 1.34
C VAL A 100 -26.07 1.47 2.06
N THR A 101 -25.93 0.25 2.57
CA THR A 101 -27.02 -0.48 3.24
C THR A 101 -27.48 0.25 4.50
N THR A 102 -26.56 0.72 5.34
CA THR A 102 -26.89 1.48 6.55
C THR A 102 -27.63 2.78 6.24
N LEU A 103 -27.20 3.51 5.22
CA LEU A 103 -27.87 4.75 4.82
C LEU A 103 -29.23 4.49 4.20
N ILE A 104 -29.40 3.41 3.43
CA ILE A 104 -30.74 3.02 2.90
C ILE A 104 -31.66 2.68 4.08
N MET A 105 -31.21 1.88 5.05
CA MET A 105 -32.00 1.55 6.23
C MET A 105 -32.42 2.81 6.98
N MET A 106 -31.51 3.74 7.19
CA MET A 106 -31.79 5.02 7.84
C MET A 106 -32.78 5.89 7.05
N VAL A 107 -32.71 5.87 5.70
CA VAL A 107 -33.69 6.55 4.85
C VAL A 107 -35.09 5.94 5.06
N LEU A 108 -35.21 4.61 5.11
CA LEU A 108 -36.48 3.91 5.34
C LEU A 108 -37.05 4.20 6.75
N GLU A 109 -36.20 4.23 7.77
CA GLU A 109 -36.62 4.60 9.13
C GLU A 109 -37.07 6.05 9.26
N LYS A 110 -36.54 6.95 8.41
CA LYS A 110 -36.85 8.38 8.42
C LYS A 110 -37.78 8.85 7.31
N GLN A 111 -38.40 7.92 6.61
CA GLN A 111 -39.25 8.26 5.46
C GLN A 111 -40.46 9.15 5.84
N GLY A 112 -41.06 8.95 7.02
CA GLY A 112 -42.13 9.81 7.52
C GLY A 112 -41.66 11.22 7.79
N ASP A 113 -40.52 11.38 8.48
CA ASP A 113 -39.91 12.70 8.74
C ASP A 113 -39.58 13.42 7.43
N ILE A 114 -39.04 12.68 6.43
CA ILE A 114 -38.74 13.21 5.07
C ILE A 114 -40.03 13.66 4.36
N ALA A 115 -41.08 12.87 4.44
CA ALA A 115 -42.35 13.19 3.82
C ALA A 115 -42.97 14.47 4.42
N ILE A 116 -42.95 14.62 5.74
CA ILE A 116 -43.39 15.83 6.44
C ILE A 116 -42.59 17.06 6.01
N LEU A 117 -41.23 16.94 6.00
CA LEU A 117 -40.35 18.04 5.56
C LEU A 117 -40.64 18.45 4.11
N THR A 118 -40.88 17.46 3.23
CA THR A 118 -41.20 17.71 1.81
C THR A 118 -42.55 18.39 1.67
N ALA A 119 -43.56 17.97 2.43
CA ALA A 119 -44.87 18.60 2.47
C ALA A 119 -44.82 20.06 2.98
N MET A 120 -43.87 20.36 3.87
CA MET A 120 -43.58 21.72 4.36
C MET A 120 -42.75 22.57 3.37
N GLY A 121 -42.38 22.02 2.19
CA GLY A 121 -41.66 22.73 1.14
C GLY A 121 -40.17 22.46 1.03
N ALA A 122 -39.64 21.44 1.71
CA ALA A 122 -38.23 21.04 1.52
C ALA A 122 -38.03 20.51 0.09
N THR A 123 -36.99 20.98 -0.59
CA THR A 123 -36.65 20.56 -1.94
C THR A 123 -35.87 19.26 -1.93
N GLU A 124 -35.96 18.47 -3.04
CA GLU A 124 -35.11 17.28 -3.23
C GLU A 124 -33.59 17.55 -3.01
N LYS A 125 -33.15 18.75 -3.42
CA LYS A 125 -31.74 19.17 -3.20
C LYS A 125 -31.39 19.30 -1.72
N THR A 126 -32.33 19.76 -0.91
CA THR A 126 -32.15 19.90 0.53
C THR A 126 -32.05 18.54 1.19
N ILE A 127 -32.99 17.64 0.91
CA ILE A 127 -32.99 16.26 1.43
C ILE A 127 -31.70 15.54 1.03
N ARG A 128 -31.34 15.58 -0.25
CA ARG A 128 -30.11 14.98 -0.75
C ARG A 128 -28.87 15.53 -0.03
N ARG A 129 -28.78 16.84 0.20
CA ARG A 129 -27.64 17.47 0.90
C ARG A 129 -27.53 16.99 2.34
N VAL A 130 -28.63 16.82 3.04
CA VAL A 130 -28.65 16.30 4.42
C VAL A 130 -28.01 14.90 4.47
N PHE A 131 -28.46 13.98 3.63
CA PHE A 131 -27.92 12.61 3.59
C PHE A 131 -26.48 12.56 3.09
N MET A 132 -26.09 13.43 2.13
CA MET A 132 -24.69 13.55 1.70
C MET A 132 -23.78 14.05 2.83
N LEU A 133 -24.21 15.03 3.62
CA LEU A 133 -23.48 15.52 4.79
C LEU A 133 -23.36 14.43 5.87
N GLN A 134 -24.42 13.66 6.08
CA GLN A 134 -24.42 12.57 7.05
C GLN A 134 -23.39 11.50 6.67
N GLY A 135 -23.36 11.06 5.40
CA GLY A 135 -22.34 10.12 4.93
C GLY A 135 -20.91 10.68 5.01
N LEU A 136 -20.74 11.98 4.75
CA LEU A 136 -19.44 12.64 4.91
C LEU A 136 -19.00 12.67 6.38
N VAL A 137 -19.90 12.94 7.33
CA VAL A 137 -19.58 12.92 8.76
C VAL A 137 -19.17 11.52 9.22
N ILE A 138 -19.93 10.49 8.80
CA ILE A 138 -19.57 9.09 9.08
C ILE A 138 -18.18 8.76 8.51
N GLY A 139 -17.92 9.14 7.27
CA GLY A 139 -16.63 8.97 6.62
C GLY A 139 -15.49 9.68 7.35
N LEU A 140 -15.70 10.92 7.79
CA LEU A 140 -14.70 11.71 8.54
C LEU A 140 -14.37 11.06 9.89
N ILE A 141 -15.38 10.68 10.65
CA ILE A 141 -15.19 10.02 11.96
C ILE A 141 -14.49 8.69 11.78
N GLY A 142 -14.95 7.86 10.83
CA GLY A 142 -14.34 6.57 10.54
C GLY A 142 -12.88 6.71 10.08
N THR A 143 -12.58 7.66 9.20
CA THR A 143 -11.22 7.93 8.74
C THR A 143 -10.32 8.44 9.88
N ALA A 144 -10.84 9.32 10.75
CA ALA A 144 -10.08 9.82 11.91
C ALA A 144 -9.73 8.69 12.88
N ILE A 145 -10.70 7.85 13.22
CA ILE A 145 -10.49 6.68 14.10
C ILE A 145 -9.52 5.70 13.43
N GLY A 146 -9.70 5.40 12.15
CA GLY A 146 -8.83 4.51 11.38
C GLY A 146 -7.37 4.99 11.35
N ASN A 147 -7.16 6.30 11.15
CA ASN A 147 -5.82 6.90 11.19
C ASN A 147 -5.18 6.81 12.58
N VAL A 148 -5.92 7.16 13.63
CA VAL A 148 -5.41 7.09 15.01
C VAL A 148 -5.02 5.65 15.36
N LEU A 149 -5.86 4.68 15.05
CA LEU A 149 -5.58 3.27 15.32
C LEU A 149 -4.43 2.75 14.43
N GLY A 150 -4.47 3.02 13.12
CA GLY A 150 -3.45 2.54 12.18
C GLY A 150 -2.06 3.10 12.47
N ILE A 151 -1.94 4.41 12.64
CA ILE A 151 -0.67 5.07 12.97
C ILE A 151 -0.23 4.67 14.38
N GLY A 152 -1.15 4.64 15.34
CA GLY A 152 -0.85 4.27 16.73
C GLY A 152 -0.32 2.84 16.85
N ILE A 153 -0.95 1.87 16.20
CA ILE A 153 -0.50 0.48 16.18
C ILE A 153 0.86 0.36 15.47
N SER A 154 1.03 1.02 14.32
CA SER A 154 2.31 1.01 13.59
C SER A 154 3.44 1.59 14.44
N TRP A 155 3.19 2.70 15.12
CA TRP A 155 4.16 3.32 16.04
C TRP A 155 4.50 2.40 17.23
N LEU A 156 3.48 1.74 17.79
CA LEU A 156 3.66 0.79 18.90
C LEU A 156 4.55 -0.40 18.47
N LEU A 157 4.26 -0.98 17.30
CA LEU A 157 5.02 -2.11 16.75
C LEU A 157 6.49 -1.74 16.48
N ASP A 158 6.72 -0.53 15.93
CA ASP A 158 8.07 -0.02 15.65
C ASP A 158 8.85 0.27 16.93
N THR A 159 8.22 0.92 17.92
CA THR A 159 8.87 1.30 19.18
C THR A 159 9.23 0.08 20.04
N PHE A 160 8.31 -0.86 20.18
CA PHE A 160 8.51 -2.06 21.01
C PHE A 160 9.19 -3.21 20.26
N LYS A 161 9.41 -3.07 18.94
CA LYS A 161 10.06 -4.10 18.11
C LYS A 161 9.47 -5.50 18.35
N LEU A 162 8.13 -5.55 18.40
CA LEU A 162 7.39 -6.75 18.79
C LEU A 162 7.58 -7.90 17.82
N ILE A 163 7.79 -7.60 16.52
CA ILE A 163 8.02 -8.60 15.48
C ILE A 163 9.52 -8.74 15.27
N ARG A 164 10.10 -9.75 15.94
CA ARG A 164 11.51 -10.09 15.79
C ARG A 164 11.69 -11.09 14.65
N LEU A 165 12.68 -10.82 13.81
CA LEU A 165 13.12 -11.72 12.75
C LEU A 165 14.32 -12.54 13.24
N GLU A 166 14.44 -13.77 12.76
CA GLU A 166 15.59 -14.61 13.08
C GLU A 166 16.84 -14.06 12.35
N ALA A 167 17.77 -13.50 13.12
CA ALA A 167 18.95 -12.83 12.59
C ALA A 167 19.86 -13.74 11.73
N ALA A 168 19.70 -15.06 11.85
CA ALA A 168 20.44 -16.04 11.03
C ALA A 168 19.94 -16.09 9.58
N VAL A 169 18.69 -15.69 9.32
CA VAL A 169 18.06 -15.74 7.99
C VAL A 169 17.92 -14.34 7.40
N TYR A 170 17.63 -13.36 8.25
CA TYR A 170 17.39 -11.97 7.83
C TYR A 170 18.51 -11.07 8.38
N SER A 171 19.03 -10.20 7.52
CA SER A 171 20.05 -9.20 7.90
C SER A 171 19.53 -8.13 8.86
N ILE A 172 18.22 -8.13 9.14
CA ILE A 172 17.51 -7.16 9.98
C ILE A 172 16.90 -7.91 11.16
N PRO A 173 17.15 -7.49 12.43
CA PRO A 173 16.65 -8.21 13.61
C PRO A 173 15.17 -7.95 13.91
N TYR A 174 14.53 -7.00 13.27
CA TYR A 174 13.11 -6.64 13.44
C TYR A 174 12.52 -6.05 12.17
N VAL A 175 11.17 -6.10 12.03
CA VAL A 175 10.45 -5.48 10.91
C VAL A 175 10.28 -3.98 11.20
N PRO A 176 10.80 -3.06 10.36
CA PRO A 176 10.58 -1.63 10.53
C PRO A 176 9.18 -1.24 10.05
N PHE A 177 8.40 -0.56 10.90
CA PHE A 177 7.06 -0.04 10.57
C PHE A 177 7.11 1.48 10.38
N HIS A 178 7.58 1.92 9.21
CA HIS A 178 7.66 3.35 8.90
C HIS A 178 6.41 3.82 8.18
N VAL A 179 5.58 4.60 8.88
CA VAL A 179 4.43 5.28 8.26
C VAL A 179 4.90 6.58 7.63
N ARG A 180 4.78 6.69 6.31
CA ARG A 180 5.02 7.95 5.61
C ARG A 180 3.78 8.83 5.72
N GLY A 181 3.93 10.07 6.15
CA GLY A 181 2.79 11.00 6.32
C GLY A 181 2.00 11.22 5.02
N TRP A 182 2.68 11.20 3.88
CA TRP A 182 2.02 11.31 2.58
C TRP A 182 1.08 10.14 2.27
N ASP A 183 1.49 8.92 2.61
CA ASP A 183 0.66 7.72 2.41
C ASP A 183 -0.60 7.78 3.28
N ALA A 184 -0.48 8.25 4.53
CA ALA A 184 -1.62 8.45 5.41
C ALA A 184 -2.62 9.48 4.84
N VAL A 185 -2.13 10.58 4.27
CA VAL A 185 -2.97 11.60 3.61
C VAL A 185 -3.68 11.01 2.39
N LEU A 186 -2.97 10.27 1.54
CA LEU A 186 -3.51 9.67 0.33
C LEU A 186 -4.59 8.63 0.65
N VAL A 187 -4.33 7.76 1.62
CA VAL A 187 -5.30 6.75 2.09
C VAL A 187 -6.53 7.43 2.68
N SER A 188 -6.35 8.47 3.49
CA SER A 188 -7.45 9.24 4.08
C SER A 188 -8.32 9.91 3.02
N ALA A 189 -7.70 10.55 2.04
CA ALA A 189 -8.39 11.20 0.93
C ALA A 189 -9.19 10.16 0.11
N THR A 190 -8.59 9.00 -0.15
CA THR A 190 -9.26 7.90 -0.87
C THR A 190 -10.45 7.35 -0.09
N ALA A 191 -10.28 7.14 1.23
CA ALA A 191 -11.37 6.67 2.10
C ALA A 191 -12.56 7.65 2.13
N LEU A 192 -12.29 8.96 2.24
CA LEU A 192 -13.31 10.00 2.19
C LEU A 192 -14.00 10.06 0.82
N ALA A 193 -13.24 9.95 -0.27
CA ALA A 193 -13.80 9.92 -1.62
C ALA A 193 -14.74 8.71 -1.81
N ILE A 194 -14.35 7.53 -1.36
CA ILE A 194 -15.16 6.31 -1.46
C ILE A 194 -16.42 6.45 -0.59
N SER A 195 -16.32 6.95 0.65
CA SER A 195 -17.46 7.21 1.52
C SER A 195 -18.44 8.20 0.88
N TYR A 196 -17.92 9.28 0.28
CA TYR A 196 -18.76 10.24 -0.44
C TYR A 196 -19.48 9.62 -1.63
N LEU A 197 -18.77 8.83 -2.46
CA LEU A 197 -19.35 8.14 -3.61
C LEU A 197 -20.42 7.12 -3.20
N ALA A 198 -20.17 6.34 -2.15
CA ALA A 198 -21.10 5.37 -1.60
C ALA A 198 -22.41 6.03 -1.11
N THR A 199 -22.33 7.27 -0.64
CA THR A 199 -23.47 8.03 -0.13
C THR A 199 -24.38 8.58 -1.25
N ILE A 200 -23.88 8.73 -2.48
CA ILE A 200 -24.63 9.34 -3.59
C ILE A 200 -25.93 8.58 -3.89
N TYR A 201 -25.87 7.26 -3.92
CA TYR A 201 -27.05 6.42 -4.25
C TYR A 201 -28.14 6.53 -3.17
N PRO A 202 -27.88 6.30 -1.87
CA PRO A 202 -28.90 6.45 -0.83
C PRO A 202 -29.46 7.88 -0.73
N ALA A 203 -28.61 8.89 -0.86
CA ALA A 203 -29.03 10.29 -0.81
C ALA A 203 -29.97 10.67 -1.97
N ARG A 204 -29.76 10.11 -3.15
CA ARG A 204 -30.72 10.28 -4.29
C ARG A 204 -32.01 9.53 -4.07
N HIS A 205 -31.95 8.36 -3.47
CA HIS A 205 -33.14 7.57 -3.15
C HIS A 205 -34.02 8.30 -2.13
N ALA A 206 -33.41 8.81 -1.05
CA ALA A 206 -34.10 9.62 -0.04
C ALA A 206 -34.83 10.85 -0.62
N ALA A 207 -34.18 11.53 -1.57
CA ALA A 207 -34.74 12.74 -2.19
C ALA A 207 -35.96 12.48 -3.14
N ARG A 208 -36.20 11.23 -3.50
CA ARG A 208 -37.25 10.84 -4.43
C ARG A 208 -38.45 10.16 -3.74
N ILE A 209 -38.51 10.16 -2.42
CA ILE A 209 -39.63 9.61 -1.66
C ILE A 209 -40.86 10.49 -1.92
N ASP A 210 -41.97 9.88 -2.34
CA ASP A 210 -43.23 10.55 -2.55
C ASP A 210 -43.95 10.74 -1.20
N PRO A 211 -44.16 12.00 -0.75
CA PRO A 211 -44.82 12.26 0.53
C PRO A 211 -46.27 11.77 0.57
N VAL A 212 -46.95 11.73 -0.57
CA VAL A 212 -48.35 11.29 -0.64
C VAL A 212 -48.48 9.80 -0.35
N GLU A 213 -47.54 9.01 -0.86
CA GLU A 213 -47.56 7.56 -0.68
C GLU A 213 -47.20 7.18 0.77
N VAL A 214 -46.23 7.85 1.38
CA VAL A 214 -45.83 7.59 2.75
C VAL A 214 -46.88 7.99 3.77
N LEU A 215 -47.46 9.19 3.66
CA LEU A 215 -48.43 9.72 4.61
C LEU A 215 -49.82 9.06 4.48
N ARG A 216 -50.07 8.31 3.41
CA ARG A 216 -51.34 7.58 3.21
C ARG A 216 -51.34 6.21 3.95
N TYR A 217 -50.20 5.64 4.21
CA TYR A 217 -50.06 4.30 4.81
C TYR A 217 -49.60 4.32 6.27
N GLU A 218 -49.36 5.48 6.88
CA GLU A 218 -49.28 5.70 8.33
C GLU A 218 -50.68 6.03 8.90
#